data_1efa5d6e3cec528ac9bb549f910fc067
#
_entry.id   1efa5d6e3cec528ac9bb549f910fc067
#
_cell.length_a   1.000
_cell.length_b   1.000
_cell.length_c   1.000
_cell.angle_alpha   90.00
_cell.angle_beta   90.00
_cell.angle_gamma   90.00
#
_symmetry.space_group_name_H-M   'P 1'
#
loop_
_entity.id
_entity.type
_entity.pdbx_description
1 polymer ?
#
loop_
_entity_poly.entity_id
_entity_poly.type
_entity_poly.pdbx_seq_one_letter_code
_entity_poly.pdbx_strand_id
1 'polypeptide(L)'
;ANARCLAGMGRSLSQASKVADVLEGLRSSIFEGLRNTLENARGRGEELLAQFNEDLPLTVREGGMIRPGANAELDAMNADIKEKREWIASLEGRERERLGIPSLKVGYNRVFGYYIEITKAQMAKATSPIPEEYIRKQTTVNGERYITPEMKECESIISNAEVNIHDLEYRIFCSLRDRVNGWRGELQEI
;
A
#
# COMPACT_ATOMS: atom_id res chain seq x y z
N ALA A 1 4.55 -20.66 3.81
CA ALA A 1 4.07 -20.13 2.52
C ALA A 1 4.24 -18.62 2.52
N ASN A 2 4.49 -18.00 1.38
CA ASN A 2 4.47 -16.56 1.16
C ASN A 2 3.44 -16.21 0.08
N ALA A 3 3.22 -14.91 -0.17
CA ALA A 3 2.24 -14.47 -1.16
C ALA A 3 2.52 -15.02 -2.57
N ARG A 4 3.79 -15.12 -2.96
CA ARG A 4 4.20 -15.70 -4.25
C ARG A 4 3.81 -17.16 -4.40
N CYS A 5 3.89 -17.94 -3.30
CA CYS A 5 3.46 -19.35 -3.30
C CYS A 5 1.96 -19.46 -3.51
N LEU A 6 1.14 -18.64 -2.82
CA LEU A 6 -0.31 -18.65 -3.00
C LEU A 6 -0.72 -18.17 -4.40
N ALA A 7 -0.12 -17.09 -4.90
CA ALA A 7 -0.35 -16.63 -6.26
C ALA A 7 0.11 -17.66 -7.31
N GLY A 8 1.23 -18.37 -7.06
CA GLY A 8 1.69 -19.48 -7.89
C GLY A 8 0.64 -20.60 -7.97
N MET A 9 0.06 -20.97 -6.82
CA MET A 9 -1.04 -21.94 -6.77
C MET A 9 -2.27 -21.43 -7.51
N GLY A 10 -2.66 -20.16 -7.32
CA GLY A 10 -3.76 -19.55 -8.07
C GLY A 10 -3.55 -19.65 -9.58
N ARG A 11 -2.34 -19.34 -10.06
CA ARG A 11 -1.99 -19.49 -11.50
C ARG A 11 -2.09 -20.96 -11.97
N SER A 12 -1.63 -21.91 -11.16
CA SER A 12 -1.73 -23.33 -11.51
C SER A 12 -3.19 -23.78 -11.59
N LEU A 13 -4.02 -23.37 -10.63
CA LEU A 13 -5.45 -23.70 -10.63
C LEU A 13 -6.19 -23.02 -11.78
N SER A 14 -5.87 -21.78 -12.13
CA SER A 14 -6.50 -21.09 -13.28
C SER A 14 -6.15 -21.73 -14.62
N GLN A 15 -5.03 -22.47 -14.72
CA GLN A 15 -4.68 -23.24 -15.93
C GLN A 15 -5.49 -24.55 -16.05
N ALA A 16 -6.20 -24.97 -15.03
CA ALA A 16 -7.03 -26.19 -15.07
C ALA A 16 -8.09 -26.12 -16.18
N SER A 17 -8.55 -24.90 -16.55
CA SER A 17 -9.47 -24.69 -17.67
C SER A 17 -8.93 -25.23 -19.00
N LYS A 18 -7.63 -25.12 -19.26
CA LYS A 18 -7.02 -25.65 -20.50
C LYS A 18 -7.17 -27.17 -20.63
N VAL A 19 -7.17 -27.86 -19.48
CA VAL A 19 -7.44 -29.30 -19.47
C VAL A 19 -8.94 -29.57 -19.66
N ALA A 20 -9.79 -28.76 -19.00
CA ALA A 20 -11.24 -28.85 -19.18
C ALA A 20 -11.66 -28.64 -20.65
N ASP A 21 -11.08 -27.65 -21.35
CA ASP A 21 -11.33 -27.36 -22.75
C ASP A 21 -11.01 -28.59 -23.68
N VAL A 22 -9.92 -29.29 -23.37
CA VAL A 22 -9.54 -30.51 -24.10
C VAL A 22 -10.56 -31.63 -23.88
N LEU A 23 -11.18 -31.70 -22.72
CA LEU A 23 -12.18 -32.71 -22.37
C LEU A 23 -13.58 -32.38 -22.92
N GLU A 24 -13.82 -31.16 -23.42
CA GLU A 24 -15.14 -30.71 -23.88
C GLU A 24 -15.71 -31.57 -25.06
N GLY A 25 -14.83 -32.12 -25.88
CA GLY A 25 -15.21 -33.02 -26.97
C GLY A 25 -15.51 -34.47 -26.57
N LEU A 26 -15.26 -34.84 -25.30
CA LEU A 26 -15.39 -36.23 -24.83
C LEU A 26 -16.73 -36.44 -24.11
N ARG A 27 -17.63 -37.22 -24.72
CA ARG A 27 -18.99 -37.50 -24.23
C ARG A 27 -19.03 -38.74 -23.29
N SER A 28 -18.45 -38.59 -22.07
CA SER A 28 -18.55 -39.64 -21.06
C SER A 28 -18.86 -39.01 -19.69
N SER A 29 -19.69 -39.67 -18.89
CA SER A 29 -20.05 -39.19 -17.55
C SER A 29 -18.82 -39.03 -16.60
N ILE A 30 -17.79 -39.81 -16.81
CA ILE A 30 -16.51 -39.69 -16.09
C ILE A 30 -15.87 -38.33 -16.37
N PHE A 31 -15.86 -37.88 -17.63
CA PHE A 31 -15.29 -36.60 -18.02
C PHE A 31 -16.15 -35.40 -17.59
N GLU A 32 -17.47 -35.59 -17.42
CA GLU A 32 -18.34 -34.54 -16.87
C GLU A 32 -17.98 -34.19 -15.43
N GLY A 33 -17.78 -35.22 -14.58
CA GLY A 33 -17.33 -35.04 -13.21
C GLY A 33 -15.98 -34.32 -13.13
N LEU A 34 -15.01 -34.78 -13.94
CA LEU A 34 -13.69 -34.17 -14.02
C LEU A 34 -13.72 -32.73 -14.50
N ARG A 35 -14.53 -32.39 -15.52
CA ARG A 35 -14.69 -30.99 -15.97
C ARG A 35 -15.20 -30.09 -14.87
N ASN A 36 -16.26 -30.50 -14.16
CA ASN A 36 -16.80 -29.70 -13.07
C ASN A 36 -15.75 -29.43 -11.97
N THR A 37 -14.93 -30.44 -11.65
CA THR A 37 -13.85 -30.28 -10.69
C THR A 37 -12.77 -29.30 -11.20
N LEU A 38 -12.40 -29.37 -12.46
CA LEU A 38 -11.43 -28.48 -13.09
C LEU A 38 -11.94 -27.03 -13.20
N GLU A 39 -13.23 -26.85 -13.52
CA GLU A 39 -13.85 -25.51 -13.55
C GLU A 39 -13.93 -24.88 -12.15
N ASN A 40 -14.28 -25.66 -11.14
CA ASN A 40 -14.22 -25.20 -9.74
C ASN A 40 -12.82 -24.80 -9.33
N ALA A 41 -11.81 -25.59 -9.71
CA ALA A 41 -10.41 -25.27 -9.45
C ALA A 41 -9.98 -23.97 -10.13
N ARG A 42 -10.42 -23.75 -11.39
CA ARG A 42 -10.19 -22.50 -12.12
C ARG A 42 -10.77 -21.32 -11.38
N GLY A 43 -12.07 -21.37 -11.01
CA GLY A 43 -12.75 -20.28 -10.30
C GLY A 43 -12.05 -19.91 -9.00
N ARG A 44 -11.59 -20.90 -8.23
CA ARG A 44 -10.77 -20.69 -7.03
C ARG A 44 -9.43 -20.03 -7.33
N GLY A 45 -8.77 -20.45 -8.40
CA GLY A 45 -7.53 -19.85 -8.86
C GLY A 45 -7.67 -18.38 -9.22
N GLU A 46 -8.70 -18.05 -10.00
CA GLU A 46 -9.02 -16.68 -10.39
C GLU A 46 -9.39 -15.81 -9.19
N GLU A 47 -10.24 -16.32 -8.28
CA GLU A 47 -10.62 -15.64 -7.04
C GLU A 47 -9.38 -15.33 -6.17
N LEU A 48 -8.45 -16.29 -6.05
CA LEU A 48 -7.23 -16.11 -5.28
C LEU A 48 -6.31 -15.08 -5.94
N LEU A 49 -6.14 -15.12 -7.25
CA LEU A 49 -5.31 -14.17 -8.00
C LEU A 49 -5.86 -12.75 -7.95
N ALA A 50 -7.19 -12.59 -7.92
CA ALA A 50 -7.83 -11.28 -7.80
C ALA A 50 -7.49 -10.56 -6.50
N GLN A 51 -7.02 -11.28 -5.47
CA GLN A 51 -6.63 -10.69 -4.19
C GLN A 51 -5.22 -10.08 -4.20
N PHE A 52 -4.35 -10.53 -5.11
CA PHE A 52 -2.94 -10.18 -5.08
C PHE A 52 -2.56 -9.15 -6.15
N ASN A 53 -1.55 -8.33 -5.82
CA ASN A 53 -0.85 -7.51 -6.79
C ASN A 53 -0.08 -8.39 -7.81
N GLU A 54 0.24 -7.82 -8.97
CA GLU A 54 1.04 -8.49 -9.99
C GLU A 54 2.48 -8.68 -9.52
N ASP A 55 3.07 -7.62 -8.98
CA ASP A 55 4.40 -7.64 -8.39
C ASP A 55 4.31 -7.92 -6.88
N LEU A 56 4.65 -9.14 -6.51
CA LEU A 56 4.60 -9.58 -5.12
C LEU A 56 5.96 -9.46 -4.42
N PRO A 57 5.99 -8.97 -3.17
CA PRO A 57 7.19 -8.89 -2.36
C PRO A 57 7.79 -10.29 -2.09
N LEU A 58 9.06 -10.32 -1.69
CA LEU A 58 9.73 -11.57 -1.33
C LEU A 58 9.20 -12.12 0.00
N THR A 59 8.91 -11.22 0.94
CA THR A 59 8.42 -11.57 2.27
C THR A 59 7.08 -10.92 2.55
N VAL A 60 6.29 -11.55 3.41
CA VAL A 60 4.99 -11.04 3.85
C VAL A 60 5.11 -9.78 4.74
N ARG A 61 6.31 -9.44 5.17
CA ARG A 61 6.57 -8.29 6.03
C ARG A 61 6.81 -6.98 5.25
N GLU A 62 7.08 -7.08 3.97
CA GLU A 62 7.34 -5.91 3.12
C GLU A 62 6.07 -5.12 2.79
N GLY A 63 4.89 -5.74 2.93
CA GLY A 63 3.62 -5.15 2.49
C GLY A 63 3.47 -5.12 0.96
N GLY A 64 2.39 -4.51 0.48
CA GLY A 64 2.13 -4.39 -0.95
C GLY A 64 1.69 -5.70 -1.62
N MET A 65 1.16 -6.65 -0.84
CA MET A 65 0.71 -7.95 -1.36
C MET A 65 -0.69 -7.87 -1.96
N ILE A 66 -1.57 -7.11 -1.37
CA ILE A 66 -3.01 -7.10 -1.63
C ILE A 66 -3.34 -6.07 -2.71
N ARG A 67 -4.12 -6.49 -3.70
CA ARG A 67 -4.53 -5.63 -4.82
C ARG A 67 -5.50 -4.54 -4.36
N PRO A 68 -5.38 -3.30 -4.86
CA PRO A 68 -6.41 -2.28 -4.68
C PRO A 68 -7.78 -2.81 -5.16
N GLY A 69 -8.81 -2.56 -4.36
CA GLY A 69 -10.16 -3.06 -4.59
C GLY A 69 -10.45 -4.44 -3.97
N ALA A 70 -9.44 -5.15 -3.45
CA ALA A 70 -9.63 -6.46 -2.82
C ALA A 70 -10.12 -6.35 -1.36
N ASN A 71 -9.81 -5.24 -0.67
CA ASN A 71 -10.25 -5.02 0.71
C ASN A 71 -10.52 -3.54 0.96
N ALA A 72 -11.77 -3.21 1.28
CA ALA A 72 -12.21 -1.81 1.45
C ALA A 72 -11.54 -1.09 2.63
N GLU A 73 -11.23 -1.80 3.73
CA GLU A 73 -10.52 -1.22 4.88
C GLU A 73 -9.09 -0.83 4.49
N LEU A 74 -8.39 -1.72 3.78
CA LEU A 74 -7.04 -1.47 3.28
C LEU A 74 -7.00 -0.32 2.27
N ASP A 75 -7.99 -0.26 1.38
CA ASP A 75 -8.10 0.82 0.40
C ASP A 75 -8.33 2.18 1.07
N ALA A 76 -9.20 2.23 2.09
CA ALA A 76 -9.44 3.45 2.86
C ALA A 76 -8.16 3.93 3.57
N MET A 77 -7.42 3.03 4.22
CA MET A 77 -6.15 3.38 4.88
C MET A 77 -5.10 3.89 3.89
N ASN A 78 -5.00 3.28 2.72
CA ASN A 78 -4.10 3.73 1.65
C ASN A 78 -4.51 5.11 1.10
N ALA A 79 -5.81 5.37 0.97
CA ALA A 79 -6.32 6.67 0.54
C ALA A 79 -5.99 7.78 1.55
N ASP A 80 -6.15 7.51 2.85
CA ASP A 80 -5.79 8.45 3.93
C ASP A 80 -4.29 8.80 3.91
N ILE A 81 -3.42 7.80 3.78
CA ILE A 81 -1.98 8.05 3.66
C ILE A 81 -1.66 8.89 2.43
N LYS A 82 -2.26 8.57 1.30
CA LYS A 82 -2.07 9.32 0.06
C LYS A 82 -2.47 10.77 0.24
N GLU A 83 -3.64 11.05 0.82
CA GLU A 83 -4.11 12.40 1.10
C GLU A 83 -3.11 13.17 1.99
N LYS A 84 -2.62 12.56 3.07
CA LYS A 84 -1.66 13.21 3.97
C LYS A 84 -0.30 13.47 3.30
N ARG A 85 0.16 12.57 2.45
CA ARG A 85 1.39 12.77 1.65
C ARG A 85 1.22 13.89 0.63
N GLU A 86 0.08 13.96 -0.05
CA GLU A 86 -0.25 15.04 -0.98
C GLU A 86 -0.35 16.39 -0.26
N TRP A 87 -0.93 16.42 0.94
CA TRP A 87 -0.96 17.61 1.76
C TRP A 87 0.45 18.11 2.10
N ILE A 88 1.35 17.22 2.55
CA ILE A 88 2.76 17.56 2.83
C ILE A 88 3.46 18.05 1.55
N ALA A 89 3.25 17.39 0.42
CA ALA A 89 3.86 17.78 -0.85
C ALA A 89 3.38 19.18 -1.32
N SER A 90 2.14 19.54 -1.06
CA SER A 90 1.58 20.85 -1.39
C SER A 90 2.02 21.96 -0.43
N LEU A 91 2.49 21.60 0.76
CA LEU A 91 2.80 22.55 1.83
C LEU A 91 3.86 23.58 1.41
N GLU A 92 4.89 23.16 0.68
CA GLU A 92 5.95 24.05 0.21
C GLU A 92 5.39 25.20 -0.63
N GLY A 93 4.50 24.92 -1.59
CA GLY A 93 3.86 25.93 -2.43
C GLY A 93 2.99 26.88 -1.62
N ARG A 94 2.12 26.32 -0.77
CA ARG A 94 1.22 27.10 0.08
C ARG A 94 1.96 28.04 1.02
N GLU A 95 3.02 27.56 1.67
CA GLU A 95 3.78 28.38 2.62
C GLU A 95 4.65 29.42 1.93
N ARG A 96 5.14 29.16 0.71
CA ARG A 96 5.79 30.18 -0.12
C ARG A 96 4.88 31.35 -0.44
N GLU A 97 3.64 31.07 -0.82
CA GLU A 97 2.65 32.12 -1.11
C GLU A 97 2.24 32.85 0.17
N ARG A 98 1.92 32.11 1.24
CA ARG A 98 1.46 32.67 2.51
C ARG A 98 2.47 33.63 3.14
N LEU A 99 3.75 33.29 3.11
CA LEU A 99 4.81 34.08 3.74
C LEU A 99 5.52 35.03 2.79
N GLY A 100 5.27 34.95 1.50
CA GLY A 100 6.00 35.71 0.49
C GLY A 100 7.48 35.32 0.41
N ILE A 101 7.81 34.07 0.69
CA ILE A 101 9.19 33.54 0.71
C ILE A 101 9.37 32.51 -0.43
N PRO A 102 9.76 32.92 -1.66
CA PRO A 102 9.80 32.03 -2.82
C PRO A 102 10.75 30.83 -2.71
N SER A 103 11.77 30.94 -1.89
CA SER A 103 12.80 29.88 -1.74
C SER A 103 12.70 29.12 -0.42
N LEU A 104 11.55 29.23 0.29
CA LEU A 104 11.18 28.32 1.37
C LEU A 104 11.19 26.88 0.82
N LYS A 105 11.70 25.94 1.61
CA LYS A 105 11.74 24.51 1.27
C LYS A 105 11.09 23.67 2.34
N VAL A 106 10.36 22.64 1.94
CA VAL A 106 9.94 21.56 2.81
C VAL A 106 10.88 20.37 2.61
N GLY A 107 11.41 19.83 3.68
CA GLY A 107 12.32 18.70 3.67
C GLY A 107 11.97 17.67 4.74
N TYR A 108 12.70 16.55 4.72
CA TYR A 108 12.55 15.48 5.70
C TYR A 108 13.88 15.19 6.40
N ASN A 109 13.84 15.02 7.71
CA ASN A 109 14.98 14.64 8.53
C ASN A 109 14.62 13.43 9.41
N ARG A 110 15.51 12.45 9.48
CA ARG A 110 15.26 11.21 10.26
C ARG A 110 15.09 11.42 11.76
N VAL A 111 15.60 12.54 12.30
CA VAL A 111 15.58 12.82 13.74
C VAL A 111 14.29 13.49 14.19
N PHE A 112 13.79 14.45 13.40
CA PHE A 112 12.60 15.23 13.80
C PHE A 112 11.49 15.29 12.71
N GLY A 113 11.64 14.52 11.61
CA GLY A 113 10.64 14.36 10.59
C GLY A 113 10.61 15.47 9.54
N TYR A 114 9.44 15.80 9.04
CA TYR A 114 9.26 16.88 8.08
C TYR A 114 9.53 18.23 8.70
N TYR A 115 10.14 19.13 7.92
CA TYR A 115 10.48 20.48 8.35
C TYR A 115 10.36 21.52 7.23
N ILE A 116 10.16 22.76 7.61
CA ILE A 116 10.21 23.93 6.73
C ILE A 116 11.57 24.59 6.96
N GLU A 117 12.34 24.79 5.88
CA GLU A 117 13.63 25.49 5.94
C GLU A 117 13.52 26.87 5.31
N ILE A 118 13.93 27.90 6.10
CA ILE A 118 13.96 29.30 5.68
C ILE A 118 15.38 29.83 5.91
N THR A 119 16.00 30.39 4.86
CA THR A 119 17.35 30.96 5.01
C THR A 119 17.32 32.28 5.75
N LYS A 120 18.44 32.65 6.42
CA LYS A 120 18.59 33.93 7.13
C LYS A 120 18.35 35.13 6.22
N ALA A 121 18.83 35.04 4.97
CA ALA A 121 18.65 36.09 3.96
C ALA A 121 17.18 36.29 3.59
N GLN A 122 16.38 35.25 3.65
CA GLN A 122 14.96 35.30 3.35
C GLN A 122 14.12 35.80 4.53
N MET A 123 14.48 35.36 5.73
CA MET A 123 13.85 35.92 6.94
C MET A 123 14.00 37.43 7.02
N ALA A 124 15.15 37.97 6.60
CA ALA A 124 15.40 39.41 6.55
C ALA A 124 14.57 40.14 5.47
N LYS A 125 14.08 39.43 4.45
CA LYS A 125 13.29 39.96 3.34
C LYS A 125 11.80 39.60 3.40
N ALA A 126 11.42 38.79 4.38
CA ALA A 126 10.05 38.33 4.54
C ALA A 126 9.12 39.54 4.76
N THR A 127 8.02 39.56 4.03
CA THR A 127 6.98 40.58 4.14
C THR A 127 6.07 40.35 5.34
N SER A 128 6.05 39.13 5.87
CA SER A 128 5.28 38.74 7.04
C SER A 128 6.19 38.13 8.11
N PRO A 129 5.89 38.30 9.40
CA PRO A 129 6.61 37.64 10.46
C PRO A 129 6.47 36.12 10.34
N ILE A 130 7.46 35.37 10.87
CA ILE A 130 7.36 33.91 10.99
C ILE A 130 6.16 33.60 11.89
N PRO A 131 5.22 32.74 11.46
CA PRO A 131 4.03 32.43 12.24
C PRO A 131 4.36 31.83 13.61
N GLU A 132 3.53 32.11 14.62
CA GLU A 132 3.73 31.62 15.99
C GLU A 132 3.67 30.08 16.09
N GLU A 133 2.91 29.43 15.19
CA GLU A 133 2.83 27.98 15.11
C GLU A 133 4.11 27.30 14.58
N TYR A 134 5.08 28.09 14.05
CA TYR A 134 6.37 27.57 13.59
C TYR A 134 7.31 27.33 14.75
N ILE A 135 7.43 26.09 15.16
CA ILE A 135 8.31 25.67 16.24
C ILE A 135 9.71 25.45 15.68
N ARG A 136 10.67 26.29 16.06
CA ARG A 136 12.06 26.13 15.64
C ARG A 136 12.67 24.87 16.23
N LYS A 137 13.22 24.00 15.38
CA LYS A 137 13.90 22.74 15.75
C LYS A 137 15.39 22.77 15.56
N GLN A 138 15.87 23.48 14.55
CA GLN A 138 17.30 23.53 14.26
C GLN A 138 17.68 24.88 13.65
N THR A 139 18.80 25.45 14.13
CA THR A 139 19.49 26.54 13.46
C THR A 139 20.68 25.97 12.69
N THR A 140 20.76 26.27 11.41
CA THR A 140 21.86 25.90 10.52
C THR A 140 22.73 27.12 10.23
N VAL A 141 23.87 26.92 9.60
CA VAL A 141 24.76 28.04 9.19
C VAL A 141 23.98 29.05 8.32
N ASN A 142 23.14 28.57 7.42
CA ASN A 142 22.48 29.36 6.39
C ASN A 142 21.02 29.71 6.68
N GLY A 143 20.38 29.09 7.69
CA GLY A 143 18.95 29.29 7.92
C GLY A 143 18.45 28.61 9.20
N GLU A 144 17.14 28.55 9.30
CA GLU A 144 16.45 27.88 10.40
C GLU A 144 15.46 26.86 9.86
N ARG A 145 15.26 25.78 10.65
CA ARG A 145 14.31 24.71 10.37
C ARG A 145 13.21 24.70 11.40
N TYR A 146 12.00 24.72 10.89
CA TYR A 146 10.78 24.76 11.69
C TYR A 146 9.93 23.53 11.44
N ILE A 147 9.14 23.18 12.44
CA ILE A 147 8.03 22.23 12.30
C ILE A 147 6.74 22.93 12.69
N THR A 148 5.61 22.44 12.20
CA THR A 148 4.29 22.87 12.68
C THR A 148 3.56 21.71 13.35
N PRO A 149 2.58 21.99 14.25
CA PRO A 149 1.73 20.95 14.83
C PRO A 149 1.04 20.09 13.77
N GLU A 150 0.52 20.71 12.68
CA GLU A 150 -0.12 20.00 11.57
C GLU A 150 0.82 19.03 10.85
N MET A 151 2.09 19.44 10.62
CA MET A 151 3.09 18.53 10.03
C MET A 151 3.35 17.33 10.93
N LYS A 152 3.38 17.54 12.25
CA LYS A 152 3.58 16.44 13.22
C LYS A 152 2.38 15.51 13.27
N GLU A 153 1.19 16.06 13.20
CA GLU A 153 -0.04 15.27 13.13
C GLU A 153 -0.07 14.40 11.86
N CYS A 154 0.19 14.99 10.69
CA CYS A 154 0.26 14.26 9.43
C CYS A 154 1.33 13.15 9.46
N GLU A 155 2.52 13.43 9.99
CA GLU A 155 3.59 12.44 10.14
C GLU A 155 3.17 11.28 11.03
N SER A 156 2.52 11.58 12.16
CA SER A 156 2.02 10.56 13.09
C SER A 156 0.94 9.69 12.45
N ILE A 157 0.00 10.29 11.71
CA ILE A 157 -1.05 9.56 10.99
C ILE A 157 -0.42 8.62 9.96
N ILE A 158 0.51 9.12 9.13
CA ILE A 158 1.18 8.31 8.11
C ILE A 158 1.92 7.13 8.76
N SER A 159 2.74 7.40 9.78
CA SER A 159 3.54 6.35 10.44
C SER A 159 2.67 5.26 11.08
N ASN A 160 1.61 5.66 11.78
CA ASN A 160 0.69 4.73 12.42
C ASN A 160 -0.10 3.91 11.38
N ALA A 161 -0.54 4.56 10.30
CA ALA A 161 -1.29 3.89 9.24
C ALA A 161 -0.41 2.89 8.48
N GLU A 162 0.88 3.18 8.22
CA GLU A 162 1.81 2.24 7.60
C GLU A 162 1.95 0.94 8.40
N VAL A 163 2.06 1.04 9.73
CA VAL A 163 2.11 -0.14 10.61
C VAL A 163 0.81 -0.93 10.53
N ASN A 164 -0.34 -0.24 10.63
CA ASN A 164 -1.64 -0.88 10.60
C ASN A 164 -1.94 -1.53 9.23
N ILE A 165 -1.49 -0.94 8.12
CA ILE A 165 -1.59 -1.50 6.77
C ILE A 165 -0.83 -2.83 6.69
N HIS A 166 0.41 -2.89 7.18
CA HIS A 166 1.19 -4.12 7.17
C HIS A 166 0.52 -5.23 7.99
N ASP A 167 -0.02 -4.89 9.15
CA ASP A 167 -0.73 -5.84 10.01
C ASP A 167 -2.04 -6.33 9.37
N LEU A 168 -2.77 -5.43 8.71
CA LEU A 168 -3.99 -5.78 7.99
C LEU A 168 -3.69 -6.67 6.77
N GLU A 169 -2.70 -6.33 5.95
CA GLU A 169 -2.27 -7.17 4.82
C GLU A 169 -1.82 -8.56 5.29
N TYR A 170 -1.11 -8.64 6.40
CA TYR A 170 -0.70 -9.92 6.97
C TYR A 170 -1.91 -10.75 7.43
N ARG A 171 -2.91 -10.14 8.07
CA ARG A 171 -4.17 -10.81 8.46
C ARG A 171 -4.94 -11.32 7.25
N ILE A 172 -5.06 -10.49 6.19
CA ILE A 172 -5.70 -10.89 4.93
C ILE A 172 -4.94 -12.07 4.32
N PHE A 173 -3.62 -12.01 4.23
CA PHE A 173 -2.78 -13.09 3.73
C PHE A 173 -3.00 -14.40 4.52
N CYS A 174 -3.04 -14.34 5.85
CA CYS A 174 -3.33 -15.51 6.68
C CYS A 174 -4.70 -16.11 6.40
N SER A 175 -5.73 -15.27 6.25
CA SER A 175 -7.07 -15.72 5.89
C SER A 175 -7.11 -16.41 4.53
N LEU A 176 -6.42 -15.85 3.52
CA LEU A 176 -6.29 -16.46 2.19
C LEU A 176 -5.57 -17.81 2.25
N ARG A 177 -4.49 -17.88 3.00
CA ARG A 177 -3.74 -19.14 3.21
C ARG A 177 -4.62 -20.22 3.85
N ASP A 178 -5.37 -19.86 4.88
CA ASP A 178 -6.21 -20.81 5.62
C ASP A 178 -7.40 -21.26 4.76
N ARG A 179 -7.96 -20.38 3.92
CA ARG A 179 -8.95 -20.73 2.91
C ARG A 179 -8.40 -21.73 1.88
N VAL A 180 -7.20 -21.49 1.36
CA VAL A 180 -6.52 -22.40 0.42
C VAL A 180 -6.24 -23.75 1.08
N ASN A 181 -5.87 -23.76 2.37
CA ASN A 181 -5.67 -25.01 3.11
C ASN A 181 -6.97 -25.82 3.26
N GLY A 182 -8.12 -25.14 3.36
CA GLY A 182 -9.44 -25.77 3.35
C GLY A 182 -9.81 -26.47 2.05
N TRP A 183 -9.22 -26.07 0.92
CA TRP A 183 -9.46 -26.73 -0.38
C TRP A 183 -8.65 -28.02 -0.57
N ARG A 184 -7.79 -28.36 0.38
CA ARG A 184 -6.84 -29.48 0.25
C ARG A 184 -7.51 -30.79 -0.14
N GLY A 185 -8.65 -31.15 0.48
CA GLY A 185 -9.35 -32.39 0.19
C GLY A 185 -9.81 -32.47 -1.27
N GLU A 186 -10.44 -31.42 -1.73
CA GLU A 186 -10.96 -31.32 -3.11
C GLU A 186 -9.85 -31.25 -4.17
N LEU A 187 -8.71 -30.59 -3.86
CA LEU A 187 -7.57 -30.50 -4.77
C LEU A 187 -6.77 -31.82 -4.87
N GLN A 188 -6.97 -32.75 -3.94
CA GLN A 188 -6.35 -34.08 -4.01
C GLN A 188 -7.13 -35.07 -4.89
N GLU A 189 -8.36 -34.70 -5.29
CA GLU A 189 -9.21 -35.48 -6.19
C GLU A 189 -8.99 -35.14 -7.69
N ILE A 190 -8.20 -34.09 -7.97
CA ILE A 190 -7.77 -33.68 -9.30
C ILE A 190 -6.46 -34.39 -9.67
#